data_1aa5d0113eff071f79df198a6f9f8b95
#
_entry.id   1aa5d0113eff071f79df198a6f9f8b95
#
_cell.length_a   1.000
_cell.length_b   1.000
_cell.length_c   1.000
_cell.angle_alpha   90.00
_cell.angle_beta   90.00
_cell.angle_gamma   90.00
#
_symmetry.space_group_name_H-M   'P 1'
#
loop_
_entity.id
_entity.type
_entity.pdbx_description
1 polymer ?
#
loop_
_entity_poly.entity_id
_entity_poly.type
_entity_poly.pdbx_seq_one_letter_code
_entity_poly.pdbx_strand_id
1 'polypeptide(L)'
;MTPQQLKSLILSDSIATACADAGDDETCAARCRSIAPPVLTSCRVADINIVGMFDNPVDGEAVCQQIEEVAQANPIVKRALKWIVETSSPGLDLGEPKIRHLLTLPIADGGVGLTPQQAAPLLRAAERQPDITAADVAVAWRNS
;
A
#
# COMPACT_ATOMS: atom_id res chain seq x y z
N MET A 1 13.33 -9.15 -4.35
CA MET A 1 13.94 -8.44 -5.51
C MET A 1 15.24 -9.16 -5.86
N THR A 2 15.41 -9.50 -7.13
CA THR A 2 16.65 -10.12 -7.61
C THR A 2 17.76 -9.06 -7.76
N PRO A 3 19.05 -9.47 -7.80
CA PRO A 3 20.14 -8.54 -8.09
C PRO A 3 19.96 -7.76 -9.40
N GLN A 4 19.44 -8.40 -10.45
CA GLN A 4 19.18 -7.74 -11.73
C GLN A 4 18.06 -6.69 -11.62
N GLN A 5 17.01 -6.98 -10.88
CA GLN A 5 15.93 -6.02 -10.63
C GLN A 5 16.43 -4.83 -9.83
N LEU A 6 17.25 -5.07 -8.81
CA LEU A 6 17.85 -3.99 -8.00
C LEU A 6 18.79 -3.14 -8.84
N LYS A 7 19.63 -3.75 -9.68
CA LYS A 7 20.50 -3.01 -10.60
C LYS A 7 19.71 -2.13 -11.56
N SER A 8 18.62 -2.65 -12.13
CA SER A 8 17.71 -1.88 -13.00
C SER A 8 17.09 -0.70 -12.24
N LEU A 9 16.71 -0.88 -11.00
CA LEU A 9 16.17 0.18 -10.15
C LEU A 9 17.22 1.28 -9.90
N ILE A 10 18.46 0.91 -9.58
CA ILE A 10 19.56 1.85 -9.38
C ILE A 10 19.81 2.65 -10.66
N LEU A 11 19.87 1.99 -11.81
CA LEU A 11 20.09 2.64 -13.09
C LEU A 11 18.95 3.59 -13.50
N SER A 12 17.74 3.35 -13.01
CA SER A 12 16.58 4.21 -13.29
C SER A 12 16.59 5.54 -12.55
N ASP A 13 17.44 5.69 -11.54
CA ASP A 13 17.48 6.87 -10.67
C ASP A 13 18.91 7.45 -10.60
N SER A 14 19.06 8.72 -10.97
CA SER A 14 20.36 9.38 -11.03
C SER A 14 21.04 9.50 -9.66
N ILE A 15 20.26 9.70 -8.60
CA ILE A 15 20.79 9.80 -7.22
C ILE A 15 21.32 8.44 -6.77
N ALA A 16 20.55 7.36 -6.99
CA ALA A 16 20.96 6.01 -6.64
C ALA A 16 22.22 5.60 -7.44
N THR A 17 22.27 5.89 -8.73
CA THR A 17 23.43 5.60 -9.58
C THR A 17 24.68 6.32 -9.07
N ALA A 18 24.58 7.61 -8.74
CA ALA A 18 25.70 8.38 -8.22
C ALA A 18 26.22 7.81 -6.89
N CYS A 19 25.34 7.42 -5.98
CA CYS A 19 25.73 6.80 -4.72
C CYS A 19 26.41 5.44 -4.94
N ALA A 20 25.88 4.61 -5.82
CA ALA A 20 26.45 3.30 -6.14
C ALA A 20 27.85 3.43 -6.78
N ASP A 21 28.05 4.37 -7.70
CA ASP A 21 29.32 4.66 -8.35
C ASP A 21 30.36 5.19 -7.34
N ALA A 22 29.91 5.97 -6.35
CA ALA A 22 30.78 6.48 -5.28
C ALA A 22 31.13 5.43 -4.22
N GLY A 23 30.53 4.24 -4.27
CA GLY A 23 30.73 3.19 -3.28
C GLY A 23 29.94 3.42 -1.99
N ASP A 24 29.01 4.37 -1.96
CA ASP A 24 28.13 4.65 -0.82
C ASP A 24 26.88 3.76 -0.89
N ASP A 25 27.06 2.50 -0.56
CA ASP A 25 26.02 1.47 -0.69
C ASP A 25 24.85 1.70 0.30
N GLU A 26 25.13 2.27 1.47
CA GLU A 26 24.07 2.56 2.46
C GLU A 26 23.11 3.66 1.98
N THR A 27 23.64 4.75 1.44
CA THR A 27 22.82 5.82 0.89
C THR A 27 22.08 5.36 -0.36
N CYS A 28 22.72 4.54 -1.20
CA CYS A 28 22.10 3.92 -2.35
C CYS A 28 20.94 3.00 -1.92
N ALA A 29 21.14 2.16 -0.91
CA ALA A 29 20.10 1.28 -0.39
C ALA A 29 18.91 2.07 0.17
N ALA A 30 19.17 3.14 0.92
CA ALA A 30 18.13 4.02 1.45
C ALA A 30 17.31 4.67 0.31
N ARG A 31 17.99 5.13 -0.73
CA ARG A 31 17.32 5.69 -1.92
C ARG A 31 16.48 4.65 -2.64
N CYS A 32 17.01 3.45 -2.83
CA CYS A 32 16.28 2.35 -3.46
C CYS A 32 15.02 1.97 -2.68
N ARG A 33 15.09 1.90 -1.34
CA ARG A 33 13.90 1.65 -0.51
C ARG A 33 12.82 2.70 -0.71
N SER A 34 13.20 3.96 -0.91
CA SER A 34 12.24 5.07 -1.09
C SER A 34 11.58 5.10 -2.48
N ILE A 35 12.27 4.64 -3.52
CA ILE A 35 11.78 4.69 -4.92
C ILE A 35 11.21 3.36 -5.41
N ALA A 36 11.52 2.24 -4.75
CA ALA A 36 11.00 0.93 -5.13
C ALA A 36 9.48 0.86 -4.92
N PRO A 37 8.77 0.05 -5.73
CA PRO A 37 7.37 -0.24 -5.46
C PRO A 37 7.19 -0.81 -4.05
N PRO A 38 6.15 -0.37 -3.30
CA PRO A 38 5.93 -0.88 -1.96
C PRO A 38 5.59 -2.37 -1.98
N VAL A 39 5.98 -3.07 -0.90
CA VAL A 39 5.61 -4.46 -0.67
C VAL A 39 4.30 -4.47 0.10
N LEU A 40 3.32 -5.23 -0.39
CA LEU A 40 2.03 -5.38 0.30
C LEU A 40 2.16 -6.42 1.41
N THR A 41 1.63 -6.07 2.59
CA THR A 41 1.55 -6.96 3.75
C THR A 41 0.09 -7.11 4.17
N SER A 42 -0.24 -8.23 4.82
CA SER A 42 -1.56 -8.41 5.40
C SER A 42 -1.80 -7.33 6.46
N CYS A 43 -2.90 -6.59 6.31
CA CYS A 43 -3.31 -5.55 7.25
C CYS A 43 -4.83 -5.62 7.41
N ARG A 44 -5.27 -6.30 8.47
CA ARG A 44 -6.69 -6.50 8.73
C ARG A 44 -7.23 -5.39 9.61
N VAL A 45 -8.32 -4.78 9.18
CA VAL A 45 -8.91 -3.61 9.83
C VAL A 45 -10.39 -3.79 10.08
N ALA A 46 -10.86 -3.19 11.18
CA ALA A 46 -12.25 -2.94 11.46
C ALA A 46 -12.58 -1.45 11.22
N ASP A 47 -13.84 -1.08 11.35
CA ASP A 47 -14.31 0.30 11.17
C ASP A 47 -13.59 1.32 12.07
N ILE A 48 -13.39 0.99 13.34
CA ILE A 48 -12.66 1.85 14.28
C ILE A 48 -11.21 2.10 13.83
N ASN A 49 -10.57 1.11 13.22
CA ASN A 49 -9.21 1.26 12.69
C ASN A 49 -9.20 2.22 11.49
N ILE A 50 -10.20 2.15 10.63
CA ILE A 50 -10.33 3.05 9.48
C ILE A 50 -10.47 4.50 9.94
N VAL A 51 -11.33 4.75 10.93
CA VAL A 51 -11.49 6.11 11.50
C VAL A 51 -10.15 6.62 12.05
N GLY A 52 -9.41 5.77 12.74
CA GLY A 52 -8.10 6.12 13.32
C GLY A 52 -6.97 6.36 12.33
N MET A 53 -7.13 5.99 11.06
CA MET A 53 -6.13 6.21 10.01
C MET A 53 -6.08 7.66 9.50
N PHE A 54 -7.09 8.46 9.81
CA PHE A 54 -7.21 9.83 9.35
C PHE A 54 -6.85 10.81 10.47
N ASP A 55 -6.17 11.90 10.12
CA ASP A 55 -5.84 12.97 11.06
C ASP A 55 -7.12 13.60 11.64
N ASN A 56 -8.14 13.76 10.78
CA ASN A 56 -9.47 14.18 11.20
C ASN A 56 -10.42 12.97 11.23
N PRO A 57 -10.99 12.61 12.41
CA PRO A 57 -11.93 11.50 12.52
C PRO A 57 -13.16 11.62 11.62
N VAL A 58 -13.57 12.84 11.29
CA VAL A 58 -14.69 13.10 10.37
C VAL A 58 -14.43 12.56 8.99
N ASP A 59 -13.20 12.64 8.50
CA ASP A 59 -12.80 12.10 7.19
C ASP A 59 -12.86 10.56 7.20
N GLY A 60 -12.42 9.93 8.27
CA GLY A 60 -12.51 8.48 8.45
C GLY A 60 -13.97 8.00 8.54
N GLU A 61 -14.81 8.73 9.26
CA GLU A 61 -16.25 8.45 9.33
C GLU A 61 -16.92 8.57 7.95
N ALA A 62 -16.52 9.55 7.15
CA ALA A 62 -17.04 9.72 5.79
C ALA A 62 -16.71 8.51 4.91
N VAL A 63 -15.52 7.94 5.06
CA VAL A 63 -15.13 6.70 4.36
C VAL A 63 -16.01 5.53 4.79
N CYS A 64 -16.23 5.35 6.07
CA CYS A 64 -17.11 4.29 6.59
C CYS A 64 -18.54 4.45 6.07
N GLN A 65 -19.09 5.67 6.08
CA GLN A 65 -20.42 5.96 5.54
C GLN A 65 -20.50 5.66 4.03
N GLN A 66 -19.48 5.99 3.27
CA GLN A 66 -19.43 5.69 1.84
C GLN A 66 -19.51 4.17 1.58
N ILE A 67 -18.78 3.38 2.35
CA ILE A 67 -18.82 1.91 2.26
C ILE A 67 -20.23 1.40 2.61
N GLU A 68 -20.83 1.92 3.66
CA GLU A 68 -22.19 1.52 4.09
C GLU A 68 -23.25 1.85 3.04
N GLU A 69 -23.19 3.04 2.45
CA GLU A 69 -24.13 3.46 1.41
C GLU A 69 -24.02 2.58 0.15
N VAL A 70 -22.80 2.32 -0.30
CA VAL A 70 -22.56 1.45 -1.46
C VAL A 70 -23.00 0.02 -1.17
N ALA A 71 -22.79 -0.47 0.05
CA ALA A 71 -23.20 -1.82 0.47
C ALA A 71 -24.70 -2.07 0.36
N GLN A 72 -25.54 -1.03 0.46
CA GLN A 72 -26.98 -1.17 0.30
C GLN A 72 -27.40 -1.67 -1.10
N ALA A 73 -26.63 -1.33 -2.14
CA ALA A 73 -26.92 -1.68 -3.52
C ALA A 73 -25.94 -2.70 -4.12
N ASN A 74 -24.83 -2.99 -3.45
CA ASN A 74 -23.76 -3.84 -3.98
C ASN A 74 -23.48 -5.02 -3.04
N PRO A 75 -23.86 -6.27 -3.43
CA PRO A 75 -23.66 -7.45 -2.58
C PRO A 75 -22.20 -7.73 -2.22
N ILE A 76 -21.26 -7.40 -3.09
CA ILE A 76 -19.82 -7.61 -2.85
C ILE A 76 -19.35 -6.66 -1.75
N VAL A 77 -19.71 -5.39 -1.85
CA VAL A 77 -19.37 -4.38 -0.84
C VAL A 77 -20.07 -4.70 0.49
N LYS A 78 -21.30 -5.19 0.43
CA LYS A 78 -22.04 -5.63 1.63
C LYS A 78 -21.30 -6.73 2.38
N ARG A 79 -20.71 -7.71 1.70
CA ARG A 79 -19.88 -8.74 2.32
C ARG A 79 -18.63 -8.16 2.95
N ALA A 80 -17.96 -7.23 2.27
CA ALA A 80 -16.79 -6.57 2.80
C ALA A 80 -17.13 -5.76 4.06
N LEU A 81 -18.25 -5.02 4.05
CA LEU A 81 -18.73 -4.29 5.21
C LEU A 81 -18.99 -5.21 6.40
N LYS A 82 -19.58 -6.37 6.18
CA LYS A 82 -19.82 -7.36 7.24
C LYS A 82 -18.51 -7.75 7.93
N TRP A 83 -17.42 -7.91 7.19
CA TRP A 83 -16.10 -8.24 7.74
C TRP A 83 -15.49 -7.09 8.54
N ILE A 84 -15.82 -5.85 8.19
CA ILE A 84 -15.35 -4.66 8.90
C ILE A 84 -16.08 -4.51 10.26
N VAL A 85 -17.39 -4.72 10.30
CA VAL A 85 -18.22 -4.38 11.46
C VAL A 85 -18.45 -5.54 12.44
N GLU A 86 -18.33 -6.78 12.02
CA GLU A 86 -18.52 -7.92 12.90
C GLU A 86 -17.33 -8.15 13.82
N THR A 87 -17.57 -8.17 15.14
CA THR A 87 -16.51 -8.36 16.14
C THR A 87 -15.83 -9.72 16.09
N SER A 88 -16.52 -10.74 15.57
CA SER A 88 -15.98 -12.09 15.39
C SER A 88 -15.20 -12.25 14.10
N SER A 89 -15.26 -11.28 13.19
CA SER A 89 -14.56 -11.29 11.92
C SER A 89 -13.08 -10.92 12.09
N PRO A 90 -12.15 -11.51 11.29
CA PRO A 90 -10.75 -11.10 11.28
C PRO A 90 -10.52 -9.70 10.70
N GLY A 91 -11.56 -9.01 10.23
CA GLY A 91 -11.47 -7.71 9.57
C GLY A 91 -11.22 -7.79 8.07
N LEU A 92 -11.23 -6.63 7.43
CA LEU A 92 -10.95 -6.50 6.00
C LEU A 92 -9.43 -6.42 5.78
N ASP A 93 -8.89 -7.25 4.91
CA ASP A 93 -7.45 -7.22 4.59
C ASP A 93 -7.14 -6.19 3.50
N LEU A 94 -6.52 -5.08 3.90
CA LEU A 94 -6.10 -4.01 3.00
C LEU A 94 -4.89 -4.38 2.14
N GLY A 95 -4.20 -5.49 2.44
CA GLY A 95 -3.13 -6.03 1.62
C GLY A 95 -3.61 -6.91 0.47
N GLU A 96 -4.89 -7.31 0.45
CA GLU A 96 -5.47 -8.11 -0.62
C GLU A 96 -5.67 -7.26 -1.89
N PRO A 97 -5.04 -7.60 -3.03
CA PRO A 97 -5.12 -6.77 -4.25
C PRO A 97 -6.56 -6.51 -4.73
N LYS A 98 -7.45 -7.49 -4.62
CA LYS A 98 -8.85 -7.34 -5.02
C LYS A 98 -9.61 -6.35 -4.14
N ILE A 99 -9.34 -6.36 -2.84
CA ILE A 99 -9.91 -5.40 -1.88
C ILE A 99 -9.39 -3.99 -2.18
N ARG A 100 -8.08 -3.85 -2.42
CA ARG A 100 -7.46 -2.57 -2.76
C ARG A 100 -8.08 -1.99 -4.03
N HIS A 101 -8.28 -2.82 -5.05
CA HIS A 101 -8.93 -2.41 -6.30
C HIS A 101 -10.38 -1.98 -6.07
N LEU A 102 -11.13 -2.73 -5.26
CA LEU A 102 -12.54 -2.45 -4.95
C LEU A 102 -12.73 -1.07 -4.31
N LEU A 103 -11.81 -0.64 -3.44
CA LEU A 103 -11.91 0.63 -2.73
C LEU A 103 -11.95 1.84 -3.68
N THR A 104 -11.16 1.82 -4.73
CA THR A 104 -11.02 2.94 -5.67
C THR A 104 -11.79 2.75 -6.97
N LEU A 105 -12.30 1.55 -7.24
CA LEU A 105 -13.11 1.29 -8.42
C LEU A 105 -14.38 2.15 -8.36
N PRO A 106 -14.77 2.84 -9.47
CA PRO A 106 -15.98 3.67 -9.48
C PRO A 106 -17.25 2.89 -9.10
N ILE A 107 -18.20 3.56 -8.48
CA ILE A 107 -19.50 2.96 -8.08
C ILE A 107 -20.21 2.37 -9.31
N ALA A 108 -20.16 3.07 -10.44
CA ALA A 108 -20.75 2.60 -11.68
C ALA A 108 -20.16 1.27 -12.19
N ASP A 109 -18.92 0.96 -11.81
CA ASP A 109 -18.20 -0.27 -12.17
C ASP A 109 -18.25 -1.33 -11.07
N GLY A 110 -19.05 -1.12 -10.04
CA GLY A 110 -19.24 -2.07 -8.94
C GLY A 110 -18.28 -1.89 -7.76
N GLY A 111 -17.60 -0.76 -7.66
CA GLY A 111 -16.68 -0.44 -6.57
C GLY A 111 -17.26 0.48 -5.50
N VAL A 112 -16.41 0.85 -4.53
CA VAL A 112 -16.76 1.77 -3.44
C VAL A 112 -16.65 3.23 -3.88
N GLY A 113 -15.80 3.55 -4.85
CA GLY A 113 -15.66 4.88 -5.41
C GLY A 113 -14.99 5.88 -4.47
N LEU A 114 -14.06 5.45 -3.61
CA LEU A 114 -13.30 6.36 -2.78
C LEU A 114 -12.42 7.28 -3.65
N THR A 115 -12.32 8.54 -3.25
CA THR A 115 -11.36 9.46 -3.86
C THR A 115 -9.93 9.05 -3.53
N PRO A 116 -8.91 9.49 -4.29
CA PRO A 116 -7.52 9.22 -3.96
C PRO A 116 -7.14 9.65 -2.54
N GLN A 117 -7.65 10.78 -2.05
CA GLN A 117 -7.42 11.26 -0.70
C GLN A 117 -8.06 10.38 0.37
N GLN A 118 -9.25 9.84 0.10
CA GLN A 118 -9.95 8.92 1.00
C GLN A 118 -9.27 7.55 1.04
N ALA A 119 -8.82 7.05 -0.10
CA ALA A 119 -8.19 5.74 -0.21
C ALA A 119 -6.74 5.72 0.31
N ALA A 120 -6.00 6.81 0.19
CA ALA A 120 -4.56 6.83 0.47
C ALA A 120 -4.18 6.32 1.87
N PRO A 121 -4.82 6.74 2.98
CA PRO A 121 -4.47 6.20 4.31
C PRO A 121 -4.71 4.69 4.42
N LEU A 122 -5.78 4.18 3.82
CA LEU A 122 -6.10 2.75 3.83
C LEU A 122 -5.07 1.95 3.02
N LEU A 123 -4.73 2.43 1.83
CA LEU A 123 -3.76 1.74 0.97
C LEU A 123 -2.37 1.73 1.59
N ARG A 124 -1.94 2.84 2.19
CA ARG A 124 -0.64 2.95 2.86
C ARG A 124 -0.52 2.05 4.08
N ALA A 125 -1.61 1.76 4.78
CA ALA A 125 -1.58 0.92 5.98
C ALA A 125 -1.05 -0.50 5.71
N ALA A 126 -1.24 -1.03 4.50
CA ALA A 126 -0.77 -2.35 4.09
C ALA A 126 0.54 -2.30 3.29
N GLU A 127 1.11 -1.13 3.09
CA GLU A 127 2.34 -0.94 2.31
C GLU A 127 3.54 -0.77 3.23
N ARG A 128 4.64 -1.42 2.86
CA ARG A 128 5.94 -1.20 3.50
C ARG A 128 7.02 -1.06 2.46
N GLN A 129 8.13 -0.42 2.83
CA GLN A 129 9.31 -0.37 1.97
C GLN A 129 9.91 -1.76 1.85
N PRO A 130 10.43 -2.14 0.66
CA PRO A 130 11.14 -3.41 0.51
C PRO A 130 12.41 -3.39 1.36
N ASP A 131 12.83 -4.58 1.79
CA ASP A 131 14.05 -4.77 2.58
C ASP A 131 15.25 -4.82 1.62
N ILE A 132 15.87 -3.67 1.39
CA ILE A 132 17.06 -3.51 0.55
C ILE A 132 18.21 -3.05 1.44
N THR A 133 19.28 -3.85 1.51
CA THR A 133 20.47 -3.58 2.34
C THR A 133 21.64 -3.07 1.50
N ALA A 134 22.63 -2.49 2.18
CA ALA A 134 23.90 -2.11 1.54
C ALA A 134 24.60 -3.31 0.89
N ALA A 135 24.52 -4.48 1.49
CA ALA A 135 25.06 -5.72 0.93
C ALA A 135 24.37 -6.10 -0.39
N ASP A 136 23.05 -5.94 -0.45
CA ASP A 136 22.28 -6.20 -1.67
C ASP A 136 22.73 -5.26 -2.80
N VAL A 137 22.96 -3.99 -2.51
CA VAL A 137 23.47 -3.00 -3.47
C VAL A 137 24.85 -3.40 -3.97
N ALA A 138 25.76 -3.79 -3.07
CA ALA A 138 27.10 -4.21 -3.45
C ALA A 138 27.07 -5.40 -4.42
N VAL A 139 26.25 -6.41 -4.13
CA VAL A 139 26.08 -7.57 -5.00
C VAL A 139 25.48 -7.17 -6.36
N ALA A 140 24.44 -6.38 -6.36
CA ALA A 140 23.75 -5.96 -7.59
C ALA A 140 24.62 -5.09 -8.48
N TRP A 141 25.38 -4.17 -7.89
CA TRP A 141 26.16 -3.18 -8.63
C TRP A 141 27.52 -3.70 -9.12
N ARG A 142 28.24 -4.42 -8.27
CA ARG A 142 29.63 -4.83 -8.55
C ARG A 142 29.77 -6.26 -9.06
N ASN A 143 28.87 -7.15 -8.68
CA ASN A 143 28.98 -8.59 -8.96
C ASN A 143 27.96 -9.12 -9.96
N SER A 144 27.16 -8.25 -10.57
CA SER A 144 26.16 -8.68 -11.56
C SER A 144 26.51 -8.26 -12.99
#